data_42e8c4fe7377916e6fdad8602c1207aa
#
_entry.id   42e8c4fe7377916e6fdad8602c1207aa
#
_cell.length_a   1.000
_cell.length_b   1.000
_cell.length_c   1.000
_cell.angle_alpha   90.00
_cell.angle_beta   90.00
_cell.angle_gamma   90.00
#
_symmetry.space_group_name_H-M   'P 1'
#
loop_
_entity.id
_entity.type
_entity.pdbx_description
1 polymer ?
#
loop_
_entity_poly.entity_id
_entity_poly.type
_entity_poly.pdbx_seq_one_letter_code
_entity_poly.pdbx_strand_id
1 'polypeptide(L)'
;YDENNTVDLYFDINEGSLTKINKIIFSSNNLILDQEIRDIIKSKTKTIRNIFANNNYKPNVIDNDKYLIINYYKKNGFIDANVDTKIEYLEKNKVNIYFNITEGDLYSFSKISIIDDNNLLNNKTLSLINNKIKTFKDEEDSFSTDKIKNLENTLSSIIIESDIEFFEIQTFEKKENNNKVTILFQILPIKPQYTNQINIVGNSRTFDYVIRRELDIVEGGAIYESQ
;
A
#
# COMPACT_ATOMS: atom_id res chain seq x y z
N TYR A 1 -32.72 -14.73 -34.01
CA TYR A 1 -32.78 -13.30 -34.38
C TYR A 1 -34.26 -12.98 -34.56
N ASP A 2 -34.76 -12.07 -33.72
CA ASP A 2 -36.12 -11.56 -33.84
C ASP A 2 -36.20 -10.55 -35.02
N GLU A 3 -37.40 -10.34 -35.57
CA GLU A 3 -37.63 -9.44 -36.70
C GLU A 3 -37.15 -7.99 -36.45
N ASN A 4 -36.85 -7.64 -35.19
CA ASN A 4 -36.37 -6.31 -34.79
C ASN A 4 -34.85 -6.22 -34.59
N ASN A 5 -34.08 -7.16 -35.08
CA ASN A 5 -32.62 -7.20 -34.90
C ASN A 5 -32.15 -7.18 -33.44
N THR A 6 -32.99 -7.67 -32.52
CA THR A 6 -32.68 -7.83 -31.10
C THR A 6 -32.26 -9.27 -30.80
N VAL A 7 -31.47 -9.45 -29.76
CA VAL A 7 -31.01 -10.77 -29.25
C VAL A 7 -31.30 -10.84 -27.77
N ASP A 8 -32.06 -11.84 -27.37
CA ASP A 8 -32.25 -12.15 -25.97
C ASP A 8 -31.10 -13.02 -25.47
N LEU A 9 -30.46 -12.57 -24.39
CA LEU A 9 -29.37 -13.31 -23.71
C LEU A 9 -29.92 -13.91 -22.42
N TYR A 10 -29.86 -15.22 -22.33
CA TYR A 10 -30.23 -15.96 -21.11
C TYR A 10 -28.97 -16.42 -20.41
N PHE A 11 -28.85 -16.08 -19.12
CA PHE A 11 -27.79 -16.54 -18.24
C PHE A 11 -28.39 -17.54 -17.26
N ASP A 12 -27.94 -18.80 -17.33
CA ASP A 12 -28.24 -19.80 -16.31
C ASP A 12 -27.07 -19.84 -15.32
N ILE A 13 -27.33 -19.35 -14.09
CA ILE A 13 -26.31 -19.20 -13.07
C ILE A 13 -26.57 -20.22 -11.96
N ASN A 14 -25.67 -21.17 -11.83
CA ASN A 14 -25.64 -22.10 -10.70
C ASN A 14 -24.60 -21.61 -9.68
N GLU A 15 -25.03 -20.93 -8.63
CA GLU A 15 -24.14 -20.40 -7.59
C GLU A 15 -23.45 -21.50 -6.74
N GLY A 16 -23.94 -22.75 -6.81
CA GLY A 16 -23.43 -23.85 -5.98
C GLY A 16 -23.67 -23.61 -4.48
N SER A 17 -23.04 -24.43 -3.65
CA SER A 17 -23.12 -24.27 -2.19
C SER A 17 -21.92 -23.50 -1.64
N LEU A 18 -22.18 -22.60 -0.66
CA LEU A 18 -21.14 -21.80 -0.01
C LEU A 18 -20.10 -22.71 0.67
N THR A 19 -18.85 -22.55 0.28
CA THR A 19 -17.73 -23.21 0.95
C THR A 19 -17.28 -22.37 2.17
N LYS A 20 -17.00 -23.04 3.29
CA LYS A 20 -16.63 -22.40 4.56
C LYS A 20 -15.22 -22.74 4.98
N ILE A 21 -14.54 -21.78 5.55
CA ILE A 21 -13.23 -21.97 6.15
C ILE A 21 -13.40 -22.74 7.47
N ASN A 22 -12.78 -23.90 7.55
CA ASN A 22 -12.71 -24.74 8.73
C ASN A 22 -11.52 -24.34 9.62
N LYS A 23 -10.31 -24.29 9.04
CA LYS A 23 -9.09 -23.91 9.73
C LYS A 23 -8.22 -23.01 8.86
N ILE A 24 -7.47 -22.11 9.51
CA ILE A 24 -6.36 -21.35 8.91
C ILE A 24 -5.12 -21.73 9.71
N ILE A 25 -4.11 -22.22 9.02
CA ILE A 25 -2.89 -22.77 9.58
C ILE A 25 -1.72 -22.02 8.99
N PHE A 26 -0.84 -21.51 9.84
CA PHE A 26 0.44 -20.92 9.44
C PHE A 26 1.54 -21.92 9.73
N SER A 27 2.59 -21.91 8.94
CA SER A 27 3.76 -22.76 9.12
C SER A 27 5.03 -22.03 8.73
N SER A 28 6.12 -22.38 9.41
CA SER A 28 7.46 -21.80 9.19
C SER A 28 7.57 -20.29 9.50
N ASN A 29 6.64 -19.77 10.30
CA ASN A 29 6.66 -18.41 10.86
C ASN A 29 7.31 -18.43 12.25
N ASN A 30 8.64 -18.49 12.29
CA ASN A 30 9.39 -18.68 13.55
C ASN A 30 9.59 -17.38 14.33
N LEU A 31 9.60 -16.24 13.65
CA LEU A 31 9.93 -14.92 14.20
C LEU A 31 8.71 -14.05 14.45
N ILE A 32 7.62 -14.29 13.73
CA ILE A 32 6.34 -13.58 13.90
C ILE A 32 5.28 -14.55 14.39
N LEU A 33 4.55 -14.15 15.43
CA LEU A 33 3.56 -15.00 16.06
C LEU A 33 2.32 -15.19 15.19
N ASP A 34 1.73 -16.40 15.23
CA ASP A 34 0.46 -16.70 14.55
C ASP A 34 -0.63 -15.66 14.84
N GLN A 35 -0.67 -15.14 16.06
CA GLN A 35 -1.70 -14.19 16.47
C GLN A 35 -1.55 -12.87 15.72
N GLU A 36 -0.34 -12.37 15.55
CA GLU A 36 -0.06 -11.15 14.79
C GLU A 36 -0.50 -11.30 13.32
N ILE A 37 -0.20 -12.47 12.72
CA ILE A 37 -0.63 -12.77 11.34
C ILE A 37 -2.16 -12.88 11.26
N ARG A 38 -2.82 -13.49 12.27
CA ARG A 38 -4.29 -13.58 12.32
C ARG A 38 -4.96 -12.22 12.42
N ASP A 39 -4.33 -11.26 13.06
CA ASP A 39 -4.91 -9.92 13.27
C ASP A 39 -4.92 -9.10 11.97
N ILE A 40 -3.94 -9.30 11.09
CA ILE A 40 -3.83 -8.56 9.83
C ILE A 40 -4.63 -9.16 8.68
N ILE A 41 -4.90 -10.48 8.66
CA ILE A 41 -5.64 -11.12 7.58
C ILE A 41 -7.15 -10.87 7.67
N LYS A 42 -7.82 -10.85 6.52
CA LYS A 42 -9.27 -10.66 6.42
C LYS A 42 -10.07 -11.95 6.59
N SER A 43 -9.51 -13.08 6.18
CA SER A 43 -10.14 -14.39 6.36
C SER A 43 -10.26 -14.74 7.83
N LYS A 44 -11.41 -15.24 8.21
CA LYS A 44 -11.71 -15.60 9.60
C LYS A 44 -12.25 -17.03 9.70
N THR A 45 -12.01 -17.67 10.83
CA THR A 45 -12.64 -18.93 11.20
C THR A 45 -13.68 -18.69 12.28
N LYS A 46 -14.74 -19.49 12.31
CA LYS A 46 -15.68 -19.46 13.44
C LYS A 46 -15.04 -20.15 14.65
N THR A 47 -15.01 -19.45 15.76
CA THR A 47 -14.55 -19.95 17.05
C THR A 47 -15.62 -19.69 18.10
N ILE A 48 -15.50 -20.30 19.28
CA ILE A 48 -16.41 -20.06 20.42
C ILE A 48 -16.45 -18.56 20.79
N ARG A 49 -15.35 -17.85 20.63
CA ARG A 49 -15.24 -16.40 20.91
C ARG A 49 -15.77 -15.53 19.78
N ASN A 50 -15.85 -16.05 18.55
CA ASN A 50 -16.25 -15.32 17.35
C ASN A 50 -17.23 -16.12 16.49
N ILE A 51 -18.40 -16.40 17.07
CA ILE A 51 -19.46 -17.19 16.42
C ILE A 51 -20.13 -16.45 15.26
N PHE A 52 -20.04 -15.10 15.25
CA PHE A 52 -20.61 -14.24 14.19
C PHE A 52 -19.62 -13.97 13.05
N ALA A 53 -18.38 -14.47 13.12
CA ALA A 53 -17.44 -14.28 12.04
C ALA A 53 -17.96 -14.86 10.73
N ASN A 54 -17.82 -14.08 9.66
CA ASN A 54 -18.04 -14.56 8.32
C ASN A 54 -16.85 -15.45 7.93
N ASN A 55 -17.07 -16.75 7.86
CA ASN A 55 -16.05 -17.73 7.48
C ASN A 55 -16.25 -18.28 6.06
N ASN A 56 -16.90 -17.54 5.18
CA ASN A 56 -17.03 -17.95 3.79
C ASN A 56 -15.67 -17.93 3.10
N TYR A 57 -15.35 -19.02 2.41
CA TYR A 57 -14.17 -19.09 1.58
C TYR A 57 -14.36 -18.27 0.30
N LYS A 58 -13.42 -17.37 0.05
CA LYS A 58 -13.36 -16.55 -1.17
C LYS A 58 -11.91 -16.52 -1.66
N PRO A 59 -11.59 -17.08 -2.84
CA PRO A 59 -10.22 -17.09 -3.37
C PRO A 59 -9.56 -15.71 -3.34
N ASN A 60 -10.23 -14.68 -3.83
CA ASN A 60 -9.68 -13.32 -3.87
C ASN A 60 -9.32 -12.76 -2.48
N VAL A 61 -10.03 -13.19 -1.41
CA VAL A 61 -9.69 -12.78 -0.04
C VAL A 61 -8.43 -13.50 0.43
N ILE A 62 -8.22 -14.76 0.04
CA ILE A 62 -7.01 -15.51 0.37
C ILE A 62 -5.79 -14.92 -0.33
N ASP A 63 -5.92 -14.52 -1.60
CA ASP A 63 -4.85 -13.85 -2.34
C ASP A 63 -4.49 -12.50 -1.69
N ASN A 64 -5.51 -11.75 -1.26
CA ASN A 64 -5.27 -10.53 -0.51
C ASN A 64 -4.61 -10.79 0.86
N ASP A 65 -5.00 -11.85 1.56
CA ASP A 65 -4.40 -12.23 2.84
C ASP A 65 -2.92 -12.61 2.66
N LYS A 66 -2.59 -13.35 1.60
CA LYS A 66 -1.20 -13.62 1.21
C LYS A 66 -0.40 -12.32 1.06
N TYR A 67 -0.95 -11.33 0.33
CA TYR A 67 -0.33 -10.02 0.14
C TYR A 67 -0.15 -9.27 1.47
N LEU A 68 -1.16 -9.30 2.34
CA LEU A 68 -1.09 -8.66 3.67
C LEU A 68 0.01 -9.28 4.53
N ILE A 69 0.14 -10.60 4.52
CA ILE A 69 1.20 -11.30 5.26
C ILE A 69 2.58 -10.88 4.74
N ILE A 70 2.81 -10.95 3.42
CA ILE A 70 4.08 -10.54 2.80
C ILE A 70 4.44 -9.10 3.18
N ASN A 71 3.48 -8.18 3.09
CA ASN A 71 3.71 -6.77 3.45
C ASN A 71 4.02 -6.61 4.94
N TYR A 72 3.35 -7.36 5.81
CA TYR A 72 3.64 -7.33 7.24
C TYR A 72 5.08 -7.75 7.53
N TYR A 73 5.56 -8.83 6.89
CA TYR A 73 6.96 -9.25 7.00
C TYR A 73 7.93 -8.17 6.49
N LYS A 74 7.65 -7.54 5.34
CA LYS A 74 8.48 -6.45 4.80
C LYS A 74 8.53 -5.22 5.71
N LYS A 75 7.43 -4.89 6.37
CA LYS A 75 7.38 -3.82 7.39
C LYS A 75 8.26 -4.13 8.60
N ASN A 76 8.44 -5.40 8.90
CA ASN A 76 9.29 -5.87 9.99
C ASN A 76 10.72 -6.24 9.54
N GLY A 77 11.13 -5.86 8.33
CA GLY A 77 12.51 -6.00 7.86
C GLY A 77 12.80 -7.26 7.05
N PHE A 78 11.83 -8.12 6.85
CA PHE A 78 11.99 -9.36 6.07
C PHE A 78 11.64 -9.14 4.61
N ILE A 79 12.54 -8.53 3.85
CA ILE A 79 12.28 -8.10 2.46
C ILE A 79 12.03 -9.29 1.53
N ASP A 80 12.68 -10.43 1.80
CA ASP A 80 12.61 -11.64 0.99
C ASP A 80 11.48 -12.58 1.42
N ALA A 81 10.62 -12.14 2.33
CA ALA A 81 9.51 -12.95 2.78
C ALA A 81 8.59 -13.34 1.62
N ASN A 82 8.26 -14.60 1.56
CA ASN A 82 7.31 -15.17 0.61
C ASN A 82 6.27 -16.03 1.34
N VAL A 83 5.11 -16.18 0.75
CA VAL A 83 4.02 -16.98 1.29
C VAL A 83 3.45 -17.85 0.19
N ASP A 84 3.43 -19.16 0.40
CA ASP A 84 2.74 -20.11 -0.42
C ASP A 84 1.44 -20.54 0.22
N THR A 85 0.38 -20.60 -0.58
CA THR A 85 -0.95 -20.95 -0.09
C THR A 85 -1.39 -22.28 -0.63
N LYS A 86 -1.84 -23.18 0.27
CA LYS A 86 -2.44 -24.48 -0.09
C LYS A 86 -3.86 -24.55 0.45
N ILE A 87 -4.79 -24.94 -0.39
CA ILE A 87 -6.20 -25.16 -0.02
C ILE A 87 -6.47 -26.65 -0.03
N GLU A 88 -6.95 -27.15 1.09
CA GLU A 88 -7.40 -28.53 1.26
C GLU A 88 -8.93 -28.56 1.31
N TYR A 89 -9.56 -29.17 0.33
CA TYR A 89 -11.02 -29.32 0.29
C TYR A 89 -11.44 -30.53 1.14
N LEU A 90 -12.39 -30.29 2.03
CA LEU A 90 -12.96 -31.27 2.94
C LEU A 90 -14.40 -31.57 2.58
N GLU A 91 -14.94 -32.62 3.18
CA GLU A 91 -16.38 -32.92 3.07
C GLU A 91 -17.25 -31.76 3.64
N LYS A 92 -18.53 -31.76 3.24
CA LYS A 92 -19.53 -30.77 3.70
C LYS A 92 -19.17 -29.32 3.36
N ASN A 93 -18.58 -29.08 2.18
CA ASN A 93 -18.24 -27.76 1.66
C ASN A 93 -17.38 -26.95 2.65
N LYS A 94 -16.33 -27.57 3.17
CA LYS A 94 -15.34 -26.93 4.05
C LYS A 94 -13.95 -26.96 3.41
N VAL A 95 -13.11 -26.00 3.79
CA VAL A 95 -11.70 -25.95 3.40
C VAL A 95 -10.81 -25.66 4.61
N ASN A 96 -9.62 -26.25 4.60
CA ASN A 96 -8.51 -25.80 5.40
C ASN A 96 -7.59 -24.97 4.50
N ILE A 97 -7.08 -23.86 5.05
CA ILE A 97 -6.16 -22.96 4.36
C ILE A 97 -4.82 -23.03 5.08
N TYR A 98 -3.78 -23.31 4.32
CA TYR A 98 -2.40 -23.37 4.83
C TYR A 98 -1.63 -22.22 4.19
N PHE A 99 -1.06 -21.35 5.00
CA PHE A 99 -0.07 -20.35 4.61
C PHE A 99 1.30 -20.86 5.03
N ASN A 100 2.10 -21.28 4.08
CA ASN A 100 3.47 -21.67 4.30
C ASN A 100 4.38 -20.47 4.06
N ILE A 101 5.02 -19.98 5.12
CA ILE A 101 5.74 -18.71 5.12
C ILE A 101 7.23 -19.02 5.03
N THR A 102 7.91 -18.36 4.10
CA THR A 102 9.36 -18.31 4.04
C THR A 102 9.77 -16.92 4.47
N GLU A 103 10.25 -16.77 5.71
CA GLU A 103 10.51 -15.45 6.31
C GLU A 103 11.68 -14.74 5.62
N GLY A 104 12.71 -15.48 5.21
CA GLY A 104 13.97 -14.91 4.74
C GLY A 104 14.80 -14.31 5.88
N ASP A 105 15.79 -13.50 5.52
CA ASP A 105 16.68 -12.85 6.48
C ASP A 105 16.14 -11.48 6.92
N LEU A 106 16.52 -11.08 8.12
CA LEU A 106 16.26 -9.73 8.63
C LEU A 106 17.28 -8.75 8.05
N TYR A 107 16.80 -7.69 7.41
CA TYR A 107 17.63 -6.65 6.79
C TYR A 107 17.82 -5.44 7.69
N SER A 108 18.95 -4.77 7.53
CA SER A 108 19.29 -3.50 8.17
C SER A 108 19.65 -2.43 7.15
N PHE A 109 19.65 -1.16 7.57
CA PHE A 109 20.09 -0.06 6.70
C PHE A 109 21.60 -0.07 6.53
N SER A 110 22.10 0.04 5.28
CA SER A 110 23.50 0.29 4.94
C SER A 110 23.74 1.79 4.84
N LYS A 111 23.23 2.38 3.77
CA LYS A 111 23.37 3.80 3.46
C LYS A 111 22.01 4.39 3.12
N ILE A 112 21.75 5.61 3.58
CA ILE A 112 20.63 6.42 3.14
C ILE A 112 21.21 7.71 2.59
N SER A 113 20.80 8.09 1.39
CA SER A 113 21.31 9.27 0.70
C SER A 113 20.23 9.95 -0.12
N ILE A 114 20.48 11.23 -0.44
CA ILE A 114 19.63 12.03 -1.31
C ILE A 114 20.42 12.47 -2.53
N ILE A 115 19.78 12.53 -3.69
CA ILE A 115 20.29 13.10 -4.94
C ILE A 115 19.33 14.18 -5.42
N ASP A 116 19.88 15.32 -5.78
CA ASP A 116 19.20 16.46 -6.39
C ASP A 116 19.99 16.93 -7.62
N ASP A 117 19.88 16.17 -8.71
CA ASP A 117 20.59 16.47 -9.96
C ASP A 117 20.10 17.76 -10.64
N ASN A 118 18.92 18.22 -10.28
CA ASN A 118 18.28 19.41 -10.84
C ASN A 118 18.59 20.69 -10.05
N ASN A 119 19.31 20.59 -8.93
CA ASN A 119 19.62 21.71 -8.04
C ASN A 119 18.35 22.45 -7.56
N LEU A 120 17.29 21.73 -7.24
CA LEU A 120 16.04 22.27 -6.70
C LEU A 120 16.22 22.79 -5.28
N LEU A 121 17.09 22.11 -4.51
CA LEU A 121 17.28 22.35 -3.09
C LEU A 121 18.42 23.37 -2.88
N ASN A 122 18.17 24.38 -2.08
CA ASN A 122 19.25 25.25 -1.62
C ASN A 122 20.13 24.56 -0.55
N ASN A 123 21.32 25.12 -0.28
CA ASN A 123 22.28 24.54 0.67
C ASN A 123 21.73 24.37 2.09
N LYS A 124 20.83 25.28 2.53
CA LYS A 124 20.19 25.21 3.85
C LYS A 124 19.25 24.01 3.93
N THR A 125 18.39 23.84 2.95
CA THR A 125 17.44 22.71 2.85
C THR A 125 18.19 21.38 2.76
N LEU A 126 19.23 21.29 1.92
CA LEU A 126 20.10 20.11 1.84
C LEU A 126 20.73 19.77 3.19
N SER A 127 21.19 20.77 3.94
CA SER A 127 21.77 20.54 5.26
C SER A 127 20.75 20.01 6.26
N LEU A 128 19.52 20.52 6.25
CA LEU A 128 18.42 20.04 7.10
C LEU A 128 18.07 18.59 6.79
N ILE A 129 17.94 18.26 5.51
CA ILE A 129 17.66 16.91 5.02
C ILE A 129 18.77 15.94 5.44
N ASN A 130 20.03 16.28 5.18
CA ASN A 130 21.17 15.43 5.54
C ASN A 130 21.26 15.19 7.05
N ASN A 131 20.97 16.21 7.87
CA ASN A 131 20.91 16.07 9.32
C ASN A 131 19.76 15.13 9.73
N LYS A 132 18.58 15.24 9.10
CA LYS A 132 17.44 14.36 9.39
C LYS A 132 17.74 12.91 9.02
N ILE A 133 18.34 12.67 7.86
CA ILE A 133 18.78 11.33 7.42
C ILE A 133 19.80 10.75 8.40
N LYS A 134 20.76 11.56 8.86
CA LYS A 134 21.75 11.13 9.86
C LYS A 134 21.08 10.73 11.17
N THR A 135 20.24 11.60 11.73
CA THR A 135 19.49 11.29 12.98
C THR A 135 18.68 10.01 12.82
N PHE A 136 17.94 9.87 11.72
CA PHE A 136 17.17 8.66 11.45
C PHE A 136 18.06 7.41 11.45
N LYS A 137 19.22 7.45 10.81
CA LYS A 137 20.13 6.32 10.76
C LYS A 137 20.76 5.99 12.10
N ASP A 138 21.00 6.99 12.95
CA ASP A 138 21.54 6.80 14.30
C ASP A 138 20.49 6.18 15.25
N GLU A 139 19.21 6.40 15.01
CA GLU A 139 18.10 5.88 15.81
C GLU A 139 17.56 4.53 15.32
N GLU A 140 17.69 4.22 14.01
CA GLU A 140 17.03 3.12 13.35
C GLU A 140 18.02 2.20 12.61
N ASP A 141 18.20 1.00 13.14
CA ASP A 141 19.11 0.02 12.54
C ASP A 141 18.37 -0.96 11.62
N SER A 142 17.19 -1.43 12.00
CA SER A 142 16.41 -2.41 11.25
C SER A 142 15.65 -1.78 10.10
N PHE A 143 15.75 -2.38 8.91
CA PHE A 143 14.97 -1.99 7.75
C PHE A 143 13.46 -2.14 8.03
N SER A 144 12.68 -1.20 7.48
CA SER A 144 11.22 -1.27 7.46
C SER A 144 10.69 -0.36 6.36
N THR A 145 9.76 -0.86 5.54
CA THR A 145 9.13 -0.05 4.50
C THR A 145 8.35 1.13 5.08
N ASP A 146 7.70 0.95 6.24
CA ASP A 146 6.97 2.03 6.91
C ASP A 146 7.92 3.12 7.44
N LYS A 147 9.09 2.74 7.97
CA LYS A 147 10.11 3.70 8.41
C LYS A 147 10.63 4.54 7.24
N ILE A 148 10.86 3.91 6.08
CA ILE A 148 11.28 4.61 4.86
C ILE A 148 10.19 5.56 4.39
N LYS A 149 8.92 5.14 4.35
CA LYS A 149 7.82 6.02 3.96
C LYS A 149 7.64 7.20 4.91
N ASN A 150 7.80 6.99 6.20
CA ASN A 150 7.76 8.05 7.20
C ASN A 150 8.93 9.04 7.04
N LEU A 151 10.12 8.53 6.72
CA LEU A 151 11.26 9.40 6.42
C LEU A 151 11.00 10.21 5.16
N GLU A 152 10.55 9.58 4.07
CA GLU A 152 10.19 10.25 2.81
C GLU A 152 9.17 11.38 3.05
N ASN A 153 8.09 11.12 3.80
CA ASN A 153 7.11 12.14 4.18
C ASN A 153 7.74 13.30 4.97
N THR A 154 8.67 12.98 5.88
CA THR A 154 9.39 14.01 6.65
C THR A 154 10.30 14.85 5.74
N LEU A 155 11.00 14.23 4.78
CA LEU A 155 11.82 14.95 3.81
C LEU A 155 10.95 15.84 2.91
N SER A 156 9.79 15.34 2.46
CA SER A 156 8.81 16.13 1.70
C SER A 156 8.38 17.36 2.46
N SER A 157 8.05 17.23 3.75
CA SER A 157 7.67 18.38 4.59
C SER A 157 8.78 19.44 4.68
N ILE A 158 10.05 19.03 4.87
CA ILE A 158 11.20 19.96 4.91
C ILE A 158 11.34 20.71 3.57
N ILE A 159 11.11 20.04 2.44
CA ILE A 159 11.20 20.66 1.10
C ILE A 159 10.08 21.67 0.92
N ILE A 160 8.84 21.31 1.28
CA ILE A 160 7.67 22.21 1.19
C ILE A 160 7.87 23.45 2.10
N GLU A 161 8.37 23.28 3.31
CA GLU A 161 8.69 24.39 4.24
C GLU A 161 9.79 25.32 3.72
N SER A 162 10.51 24.90 2.68
CA SER A 162 11.54 25.68 1.98
C SER A 162 11.02 26.39 0.72
N ASP A 163 9.69 26.55 0.60
CA ASP A 163 8.99 27.20 -0.53
C ASP A 163 9.19 26.48 -1.89
N ILE A 164 9.42 25.14 -1.86
CA ILE A 164 9.51 24.31 -3.06
C ILE A 164 8.23 23.48 -3.15
N GLU A 165 7.37 23.78 -4.12
CA GLU A 165 6.03 23.17 -4.21
C GLU A 165 5.93 22.05 -5.25
N PHE A 166 6.72 22.12 -6.35
CA PHE A 166 6.57 21.22 -7.48
C PHE A 166 7.76 20.26 -7.59
N PHE A 167 7.70 19.22 -6.80
CA PHE A 167 8.72 18.16 -6.76
C PHE A 167 8.09 16.80 -6.48
N GLU A 168 8.82 15.77 -6.83
CA GLU A 168 8.53 14.37 -6.51
C GLU A 168 9.79 13.78 -5.84
N ILE A 169 9.59 12.93 -4.84
CA ILE A 169 10.65 12.10 -4.28
C ILE A 169 10.47 10.68 -4.81
N GLN A 170 11.43 10.22 -5.59
CA GLN A 170 11.50 8.82 -6.00
C GLN A 170 12.44 8.07 -5.08
N THR A 171 11.95 7.00 -4.47
CA THR A 171 12.70 6.16 -3.52
C THR A 171 13.18 4.91 -4.21
N PHE A 172 14.50 4.68 -4.20
CA PHE A 172 15.14 3.49 -4.74
C PHE A 172 15.73 2.67 -3.61
N GLU A 173 15.44 1.38 -3.60
CA GLU A 173 15.96 0.40 -2.66
C GLU A 173 16.92 -0.54 -3.37
N LYS A 174 18.14 -0.65 -2.87
CA LYS A 174 19.15 -1.57 -3.40
C LYS A 174 19.60 -2.53 -2.29
N LYS A 175 19.35 -3.81 -2.49
CA LYS A 175 19.88 -4.86 -1.62
C LYS A 175 21.38 -4.97 -1.82
N GLU A 176 22.08 -5.10 -0.71
CA GLU A 176 23.53 -5.33 -0.66
C GLU A 176 23.83 -6.68 0.01
N ASN A 177 25.07 -7.08 -0.01
CA ASN A 177 25.53 -8.25 0.71
C ASN A 177 25.33 -8.06 2.22
N ASN A 178 25.32 -9.17 2.98
CA ASN A 178 25.18 -9.20 4.43
C ASN A 178 23.86 -8.60 4.95
N ASN A 179 22.77 -8.85 4.24
CA ASN A 179 21.40 -8.46 4.63
C ASN A 179 21.28 -6.96 4.91
N LYS A 180 21.86 -6.16 4.04
CA LYS A 180 21.82 -4.69 4.10
C LYS A 180 21.08 -4.10 2.91
N VAL A 181 20.48 -2.92 3.14
CA VAL A 181 19.77 -2.17 2.11
C VAL A 181 20.28 -0.74 2.07
N THR A 182 20.63 -0.28 0.88
CA THR A 182 20.90 1.12 0.59
C THR A 182 19.64 1.79 0.06
N ILE A 183 19.29 2.94 0.63
CA ILE A 183 18.16 3.78 0.22
C ILE A 183 18.68 5.04 -0.45
N LEU A 184 18.10 5.33 -1.60
CA LEU A 184 18.37 6.55 -2.35
C LEU A 184 17.07 7.30 -2.59
N PHE A 185 16.97 8.52 -2.09
CA PHE A 185 15.91 9.47 -2.42
C PHE A 185 16.38 10.39 -3.55
N GLN A 186 15.69 10.36 -4.67
CA GLN A 186 15.96 11.25 -5.80
C GLN A 186 14.86 12.31 -5.87
N ILE A 187 15.27 13.59 -5.88
CA ILE A 187 14.34 14.73 -5.98
C ILE A 187 14.24 15.12 -7.44
N LEU A 188 13.02 15.14 -7.94
CA LEU A 188 12.72 15.48 -9.33
C LEU A 188 11.75 16.66 -9.40
N PRO A 189 11.92 17.58 -10.37
CA PRO A 189 10.96 18.64 -10.61
C PRO A 189 9.70 18.07 -11.27
N ILE A 190 8.54 18.48 -10.80
CA ILE A 190 7.26 18.21 -11.46
C ILE A 190 6.82 19.47 -12.22
N LYS A 191 6.30 19.31 -13.42
CA LYS A 191 5.66 20.42 -14.13
C LYS A 191 4.27 20.65 -13.53
N PRO A 192 3.99 21.85 -13.00
CA PRO A 192 2.67 22.15 -12.47
C PRO A 192 1.61 22.06 -13.57
N GLN A 193 0.48 21.44 -13.25
CA GLN A 193 -0.73 21.51 -14.05
C GLN A 193 -1.64 22.57 -13.46
N TYR A 194 -2.28 23.36 -14.33
CA TYR A 194 -3.16 24.45 -13.89
C TYR A 194 -4.58 24.18 -14.36
N THR A 195 -5.55 24.49 -13.49
CA THR A 195 -6.96 24.44 -13.84
C THR A 195 -7.26 25.53 -14.88
N ASN A 196 -7.59 25.14 -16.10
CA ASN A 196 -7.94 26.13 -17.13
C ASN A 196 -9.33 26.71 -16.88
N GLN A 197 -10.34 25.85 -16.73
CA GLN A 197 -11.72 26.24 -16.53
C GLN A 197 -12.47 25.16 -15.73
N ILE A 198 -13.36 25.61 -14.84
CA ILE A 198 -14.25 24.73 -14.09
C ILE A 198 -15.66 24.86 -14.67
N ASN A 199 -16.16 23.83 -15.32
CA ASN A 199 -17.50 23.77 -15.86
C ASN A 199 -18.41 22.98 -14.91
N ILE A 200 -19.46 23.65 -14.41
CA ILE A 200 -20.47 23.02 -13.55
C ILE A 200 -21.72 22.79 -14.39
N VAL A 201 -22.18 21.55 -14.46
CA VAL A 201 -23.36 21.15 -15.23
C VAL A 201 -24.32 20.32 -14.38
N GLY A 202 -25.63 20.40 -14.69
CA GLY A 202 -26.65 19.63 -13.97
C GLY A 202 -27.14 20.27 -12.66
N ASN A 203 -26.67 21.46 -12.31
CA ASN A 203 -27.03 22.19 -11.08
C ASN A 203 -28.37 22.94 -11.17
N SER A 204 -29.47 22.21 -11.45
CA SER A 204 -30.80 22.82 -11.66
C SER A 204 -31.40 23.50 -10.41
N ARG A 205 -30.87 23.23 -9.20
CA ARG A 205 -31.38 23.75 -7.92
C ARG A 205 -30.37 24.58 -7.14
N THR A 206 -29.09 24.49 -7.48
CA THR A 206 -28.00 25.16 -6.73
C THR A 206 -27.29 26.13 -7.66
N PHE A 207 -27.08 27.36 -7.22
CA PHE A 207 -26.33 28.35 -8.00
C PHE A 207 -24.87 27.95 -8.14
N ASP A 208 -24.29 28.23 -9.28
CA ASP A 208 -22.89 27.91 -9.65
C ASP A 208 -21.88 28.38 -8.60
N TYR A 209 -22.02 29.62 -8.12
CA TYR A 209 -21.12 30.22 -7.12
C TYR A 209 -21.11 29.48 -5.78
N VAL A 210 -22.25 28.82 -5.41
CA VAL A 210 -22.33 28.03 -4.17
C VAL A 210 -21.48 26.77 -4.28
N ILE A 211 -21.52 26.10 -5.44
CA ILE A 211 -20.73 24.92 -5.70
C ILE A 211 -19.25 25.30 -5.80
N ARG A 212 -18.92 26.38 -6.53
CA ARG A 212 -17.54 26.84 -6.68
C ARG A 212 -16.86 27.16 -5.35
N ARG A 213 -17.62 27.67 -4.38
CA ARG A 213 -17.10 28.01 -3.05
C ARG A 213 -16.68 26.76 -2.25
N GLU A 214 -17.30 25.63 -2.51
CA GLU A 214 -17.01 24.35 -1.83
C GLU A 214 -15.91 23.53 -2.54
N LEU A 215 -15.37 24.03 -3.66
CA LEU A 215 -14.27 23.38 -4.35
C LEU A 215 -12.93 23.88 -3.81
N ASP A 216 -12.00 22.98 -3.56
CA ASP A 216 -10.61 23.28 -3.16
C ASP A 216 -9.73 23.72 -4.34
N ILE A 217 -10.31 23.80 -5.56
CA ILE A 217 -9.62 24.20 -6.79
C ILE A 217 -10.21 25.50 -7.32
N VAL A 218 -9.36 26.35 -7.90
CA VAL A 218 -9.75 27.60 -8.54
C VAL A 218 -9.24 27.66 -9.99
N GLU A 219 -9.94 28.36 -10.86
CA GLU A 219 -9.48 28.58 -12.24
C GLU A 219 -8.15 29.35 -12.22
N GLY A 220 -7.16 28.88 -13.00
CA GLY A 220 -5.79 29.37 -12.97
C GLY A 220 -4.95 28.88 -11.79
N GLY A 221 -5.53 28.15 -10.84
CA GLY A 221 -4.82 27.55 -9.74
C GLY A 221 -4.06 26.28 -10.14
N ALA A 222 -2.95 26.02 -9.50
CA ALA A 222 -2.22 24.79 -9.70
C ALA A 222 -3.00 23.59 -9.13
N ILE A 223 -2.99 22.48 -9.86
CA ILE A 223 -3.55 21.20 -9.41
C ILE A 223 -2.41 20.41 -8.76
N TYR A 224 -2.61 20.06 -7.50
CA TYR A 224 -1.75 19.13 -6.79
C TYR A 224 -2.38 17.75 -6.91
N GLU A 225 -1.73 16.78 -7.59
CA GLU A 225 -2.10 15.39 -7.43
C GLU A 225 -1.75 14.99 -5.98
N SER A 226 -2.77 14.89 -5.13
CA SER A 226 -2.60 14.27 -3.81
C SER A 226 -2.27 12.80 -4.02
N GLN A 227 -1.06 12.40 -3.70
CA GLN A 227 -0.63 11.00 -3.64
C GLN A 227 -1.35 10.22 -2.54
#